data_1b62f8d760c2b189c4e7abbf880ceb04
#
_entry.id   1b62f8d760c2b189c4e7abbf880ceb04
#
_cell.length_a   1.000
_cell.length_b   1.000
_cell.length_c   1.000
_cell.angle_alpha   90.00
_cell.angle_beta   90.00
_cell.angle_gamma   90.00
#
_symmetry.space_group_name_H-M   'P 1'
#
loop_
_entity.id
_entity.type
_entity.pdbx_description
1 polymer ?
#
loop_
_entity_poly.entity_id
_entity_poly.type
_entity_poly.pdbx_seq_one_letter_code
_entity_poly.pdbx_strand_id
1 'polypeptide(L)'
;MAQTAPSAARRASGGGPTDSGEPLTLAIDIGGTHLKAGVLTPEGQMVAGPARVETPSPSTPDAVLAALAELVVQLGPFRRVSIGFPGVVRRGRVLTAPNLGTTDWHDFSLAEALGDKLSVPTRLANDATVQGLGVIAGQGIECVITLGTGMGFALFEDGRPGPHLELSQHPVHGSKTYDQYIGNAARRDAGRKRWSRRVHKAIGCIATLTDFDVLYIGGGNARHVDGELPSKVQLVSNEAGITGGIKLWSAELDGMFAAK
;
A
#
# COMPACT_ATOMS: atom_id res chain seq x y z
N MET A 1 56.47 37.15 23.96
CA MET A 1 55.74 37.26 22.69
C MET A 1 55.43 35.84 22.23
N ALA A 2 54.24 35.37 22.47
CA ALA A 2 53.79 34.05 22.06
C ALA A 2 52.59 34.25 21.09
N GLN A 3 52.78 33.86 19.85
CA GLN A 3 51.75 33.91 18.81
C GLN A 3 50.88 32.66 18.94
N THR A 4 49.57 32.88 19.14
CA THR A 4 48.53 31.86 19.08
C THR A 4 48.07 31.65 17.67
N ALA A 5 48.15 30.41 17.14
CA ALA A 5 47.61 29.99 15.88
C ALA A 5 46.10 29.73 15.99
N PRO A 6 45.30 30.00 14.90
CA PRO A 6 43.86 29.77 14.94
C PRO A 6 43.50 28.28 14.72
N SER A 7 42.55 27.79 15.54
CA SER A 7 41.92 26.49 15.48
C SER A 7 41.19 26.28 14.13
N ALA A 8 41.51 25.19 13.44
CA ALA A 8 40.82 24.75 12.24
C ALA A 8 39.44 24.18 12.58
N ALA A 9 38.38 24.83 12.10
CA ALA A 9 37.03 24.34 12.18
C ALA A 9 36.91 23.03 11.37
N ARG A 10 36.53 21.93 12.05
CA ARG A 10 36.14 20.68 11.42
C ARG A 10 34.87 20.92 10.60
N ARG A 11 34.97 20.81 9.28
CA ARG A 11 33.83 20.71 8.38
C ARG A 11 33.17 19.39 8.66
N ALA A 12 31.88 19.42 9.06
CA ALA A 12 31.00 18.26 9.09
C ALA A 12 30.84 17.76 7.65
N SER A 13 31.37 16.57 7.37
CA SER A 13 31.11 15.86 6.14
C SER A 13 29.66 15.39 6.17
N GLY A 14 28.81 16.05 5.37
CA GLY A 14 27.47 15.56 5.08
C GLY A 14 27.59 14.19 4.40
N GLY A 15 27.18 13.12 5.11
CA GLY A 15 27.05 11.80 4.53
C GLY A 15 25.94 11.86 3.47
N GLY A 16 26.31 11.81 2.21
CA GLY A 16 25.40 11.49 1.12
C GLY A 16 24.86 10.06 1.32
N PRO A 17 23.75 9.69 0.66
CA PRO A 17 23.18 8.35 0.78
C PRO A 17 24.26 7.32 0.44
N THR A 18 24.50 6.39 1.36
CA THR A 18 25.42 5.27 1.16
C THR A 18 24.93 4.46 -0.04
N ASP A 19 25.76 4.38 -1.08
CA ASP A 19 25.53 3.52 -2.24
C ASP A 19 25.66 2.06 -1.77
N SER A 20 24.54 1.47 -1.32
CA SER A 20 24.49 0.08 -0.85
C SER A 20 24.61 -0.94 -2.00
N GLY A 21 24.74 -0.48 -3.23
CA GLY A 21 24.76 -1.33 -4.44
C GLY A 21 23.41 -1.97 -4.76
N GLU A 22 22.42 -1.89 -3.86
CA GLU A 22 21.08 -2.40 -4.11
C GLU A 22 20.23 -1.38 -4.91
N PRO A 23 19.29 -1.90 -5.76
CA PRO A 23 18.56 -1.04 -6.68
C PRO A 23 17.50 -0.18 -6.00
N LEU A 24 17.39 1.10 -6.38
CA LEU A 24 16.26 1.95 -6.07
C LEU A 24 14.96 1.37 -6.62
N THR A 25 13.88 1.47 -5.85
CA THR A 25 12.57 0.91 -6.18
C THR A 25 11.56 2.03 -6.42
N LEU A 26 10.95 2.06 -7.61
CA LEU A 26 9.74 2.86 -7.83
C LEU A 26 8.56 2.13 -7.19
N ALA A 27 7.96 2.72 -6.18
CA ALA A 27 6.75 2.22 -5.54
C ALA A 27 5.53 3.00 -6.02
N ILE A 28 4.52 2.29 -6.51
CA ILE A 28 3.29 2.82 -7.08
C ILE A 28 2.10 2.34 -6.26
N ASP A 29 1.21 3.27 -5.91
CA ASP A 29 -0.10 3.01 -5.28
C ASP A 29 -1.20 3.44 -6.27
N ILE A 30 -1.89 2.47 -6.86
CA ILE A 30 -3.02 2.69 -7.75
C ILE A 30 -4.28 2.76 -6.90
N GLY A 31 -4.89 3.92 -6.83
CA GLY A 31 -6.16 4.11 -6.13
C GLY A 31 -7.30 4.46 -7.09
N GLY A 32 -8.54 4.25 -6.67
CA GLY A 32 -9.73 4.61 -7.47
C GLY A 32 -9.92 6.12 -7.70
N THR A 33 -9.16 6.97 -6.97
CA THR A 33 -9.25 8.44 -7.10
C THR A 33 -7.91 9.06 -7.53
N HIS A 34 -6.79 8.48 -7.12
CA HIS A 34 -5.45 8.99 -7.41
C HIS A 34 -4.47 7.85 -7.63
N LEU A 35 -3.56 8.08 -8.55
CA LEU A 35 -2.33 7.32 -8.72
C LEU A 35 -1.23 8.04 -7.95
N LYS A 36 -0.42 7.32 -7.18
CA LYS A 36 0.70 7.87 -6.43
C LYS A 36 1.95 7.07 -6.73
N ALA A 37 3.10 7.74 -6.74
CA ALA A 37 4.38 7.07 -6.93
C ALA A 37 5.50 7.79 -6.16
N GLY A 38 6.50 7.01 -5.74
CA GLY A 38 7.71 7.53 -5.12
C GLY A 38 8.86 6.54 -5.28
N VAL A 39 10.09 7.05 -5.25
CA VAL A 39 11.30 6.24 -5.35
C VAL A 39 11.86 6.00 -3.96
N LEU A 40 12.13 4.74 -3.64
CA LEU A 40 12.59 4.29 -2.33
C LEU A 40 14.01 3.70 -2.41
N THR A 41 14.79 3.93 -1.35
CA THR A 41 16.02 3.18 -1.11
C THR A 41 15.71 1.72 -0.74
N PRO A 42 16.71 0.83 -0.70
CA PRO A 42 16.56 -0.54 -0.20
C PRO A 42 16.00 -0.62 1.23
N GLU A 43 16.30 0.39 2.06
CA GLU A 43 15.82 0.50 3.45
C GLU A 43 14.40 1.08 3.54
N GLY A 44 13.77 1.41 2.41
CA GLY A 44 12.41 1.97 2.34
C GLY A 44 12.32 3.48 2.57
N GLN A 45 13.43 4.21 2.56
CA GLN A 45 13.43 5.67 2.64
C GLN A 45 13.03 6.28 1.30
N MET A 46 12.17 7.29 1.31
CA MET A 46 11.76 7.98 0.09
C MET A 46 12.83 9.01 -0.32
N VAL A 47 13.38 8.84 -1.53
CA VAL A 47 14.38 9.73 -2.11
C VAL A 47 13.82 10.67 -3.18
N ALA A 48 12.67 10.31 -3.77
CA ALA A 48 11.92 11.18 -4.68
C ALA A 48 10.41 10.96 -4.57
N GLY A 49 9.61 11.98 -4.68
CA GLY A 49 8.16 11.98 -4.53
C GLY A 49 7.70 12.29 -3.08
N PRO A 50 6.48 11.93 -2.67
CA PRO A 50 5.49 11.27 -3.52
C PRO A 50 4.94 12.20 -4.60
N ALA A 51 4.93 11.73 -5.85
CA ALA A 51 4.18 12.36 -6.93
C ALA A 51 2.75 11.76 -6.97
N ARG A 52 1.79 12.55 -7.46
CA ARG A 52 0.39 12.18 -7.46
C ARG A 52 -0.34 12.78 -8.66
N VAL A 53 -1.23 11.99 -9.27
CA VAL A 53 -2.14 12.44 -10.34
C VAL A 53 -3.53 11.84 -10.10
N GLU A 54 -4.57 12.46 -10.63
CA GLU A 54 -5.92 11.89 -10.59
C GLU A 54 -5.97 10.60 -11.42
N THR A 55 -6.70 9.60 -10.92
CA THR A 55 -6.96 8.37 -11.67
C THR A 55 -7.80 8.71 -12.90
N PRO A 56 -7.41 8.32 -14.11
CA PRO A 56 -8.17 8.58 -15.34
C PRO A 56 -9.61 8.10 -15.25
N SER A 57 -10.52 8.80 -15.94
CA SER A 57 -11.90 8.37 -16.09
C SER A 57 -12.28 8.41 -17.57
N PRO A 58 -12.56 7.26 -18.19
CA PRO A 58 -12.59 5.90 -17.62
C PRO A 58 -11.21 5.38 -17.21
N SER A 59 -11.17 4.54 -16.18
CA SER A 59 -9.93 3.96 -15.63
C SER A 59 -9.54 2.67 -16.36
N THR A 60 -9.40 2.74 -17.69
CA THR A 60 -8.94 1.59 -18.48
C THR A 60 -7.46 1.29 -18.22
N PRO A 61 -6.97 0.05 -18.42
CA PRO A 61 -5.56 -0.29 -18.30
C PRO A 61 -4.65 0.66 -19.09
N ASP A 62 -4.96 0.95 -20.34
CA ASP A 62 -4.16 1.83 -21.20
C ASP A 62 -4.09 3.26 -20.67
N ALA A 63 -5.23 3.81 -20.22
CA ALA A 63 -5.29 5.16 -19.65
C ALA A 63 -4.46 5.25 -18.35
N VAL A 64 -4.55 4.24 -17.48
CA VAL A 64 -3.78 4.18 -16.23
C VAL A 64 -2.29 4.01 -16.52
N LEU A 65 -1.90 3.13 -17.46
CA LEU A 65 -0.50 2.96 -17.88
C LEU A 65 0.09 4.24 -18.49
N ALA A 66 -0.69 4.99 -19.28
CA ALA A 66 -0.26 6.27 -19.83
C ALA A 66 -0.02 7.30 -18.71
N ALA A 67 -0.99 7.46 -17.81
CA ALA A 67 -0.87 8.39 -16.67
C ALA A 67 0.29 8.03 -15.73
N LEU A 68 0.54 6.73 -15.48
CA LEU A 68 1.70 6.27 -14.70
C LEU A 68 3.02 6.59 -15.41
N ALA A 69 3.10 6.37 -16.74
CA ALA A 69 4.31 6.68 -17.49
C ALA A 69 4.67 8.18 -17.42
N GLU A 70 3.68 9.05 -17.51
CA GLU A 70 3.88 10.49 -17.33
C GLU A 70 4.29 10.87 -15.90
N LEU A 71 3.62 10.26 -14.91
CA LEU A 71 3.87 10.52 -13.50
C LEU A 71 5.32 10.19 -13.11
N VAL A 72 5.87 9.09 -13.60
CA VAL A 72 7.19 8.59 -13.18
C VAL A 72 8.36 9.33 -13.80
N VAL A 73 8.16 10.06 -14.90
CA VAL A 73 9.24 10.83 -15.58
C VAL A 73 9.94 11.81 -14.63
N GLN A 74 9.19 12.36 -13.65
CA GLN A 74 9.68 13.37 -12.71
C GLN A 74 10.45 12.77 -11.52
N LEU A 75 10.42 11.44 -11.33
CA LEU A 75 10.87 10.81 -10.08
C LEU A 75 12.34 10.37 -10.10
N GLY A 76 13.02 10.53 -11.24
CA GLY A 76 14.44 10.15 -11.35
C GLY A 76 14.68 8.65 -11.55
N PRO A 77 15.93 8.20 -11.41
CA PRO A 77 16.30 6.81 -11.75
C PRO A 77 15.76 5.80 -10.72
N PHE A 78 15.38 4.63 -11.22
CA PHE A 78 15.03 3.43 -10.47
C PHE A 78 15.41 2.20 -11.29
N ARG A 79 15.44 1.01 -10.67
CA ARG A 79 15.84 -0.25 -11.32
C ARG A 79 14.80 -1.35 -11.22
N ARG A 80 13.73 -1.14 -10.44
CA ARG A 80 12.63 -2.08 -10.25
C ARG A 80 11.35 -1.36 -9.81
N VAL A 81 10.20 -1.96 -10.02
CA VAL A 81 8.89 -1.37 -9.71
C VAL A 81 8.08 -2.26 -8.78
N SER A 82 7.46 -1.68 -7.78
CA SER A 82 6.44 -2.29 -6.93
C SER A 82 5.09 -1.62 -7.15
N ILE A 83 4.03 -2.39 -7.37
CA ILE A 83 2.68 -1.88 -7.58
C ILE A 83 1.75 -2.39 -6.48
N GLY A 84 1.06 -1.48 -5.78
CA GLY A 84 -0.14 -1.74 -5.02
C GLY A 84 -1.39 -1.50 -5.87
N PHE A 85 -2.28 -2.48 -6.00
CA PHE A 85 -3.47 -2.43 -6.85
C PHE A 85 -4.75 -2.67 -6.05
N PRO A 86 -5.84 -1.88 -6.28
CA PRO A 86 -7.07 -1.96 -5.51
C PRO A 86 -8.00 -3.07 -6.02
N GLY A 87 -7.59 -4.31 -5.88
CA GLY A 87 -8.34 -5.49 -6.31
C GLY A 87 -7.57 -6.79 -6.12
N VAL A 88 -8.16 -7.88 -6.56
CA VAL A 88 -7.52 -9.20 -6.52
C VAL A 88 -6.46 -9.29 -7.60
N VAL A 89 -5.23 -9.58 -7.20
CA VAL A 89 -4.12 -9.80 -8.13
C VAL A 89 -3.48 -11.16 -7.86
N ARG A 90 -3.00 -11.81 -8.92
CA ARG A 90 -2.34 -13.10 -8.83
C ARG A 90 -1.33 -13.26 -9.95
N ARG A 91 -0.09 -13.62 -9.60
CA ARG A 91 0.98 -13.90 -10.58
C ARG A 91 1.18 -12.77 -11.60
N GLY A 92 1.20 -11.51 -11.12
CA GLY A 92 1.38 -10.34 -11.97
C GLY A 92 0.15 -9.89 -12.77
N ARG A 93 -1.01 -10.58 -12.62
CA ARG A 93 -2.26 -10.29 -13.34
C ARG A 93 -3.33 -9.76 -12.40
N VAL A 94 -4.18 -8.88 -12.93
CA VAL A 94 -5.36 -8.38 -12.24
C VAL A 94 -6.53 -9.32 -12.51
N LEU A 95 -7.22 -9.77 -11.46
CA LEU A 95 -8.43 -10.61 -11.59
C LEU A 95 -9.71 -9.79 -11.38
N THR A 96 -9.68 -8.81 -10.45
CA THR A 96 -10.81 -7.89 -10.22
C THR A 96 -10.31 -6.47 -10.03
N ALA A 97 -11.14 -5.49 -10.35
CA ALA A 97 -10.86 -4.07 -10.18
C ALA A 97 -12.14 -3.29 -9.78
N PRO A 98 -12.75 -3.59 -8.61
CA PRO A 98 -14.08 -3.09 -8.25
C PRO A 98 -14.14 -1.55 -8.18
N ASN A 99 -13.03 -0.90 -7.83
CA ASN A 99 -12.96 0.55 -7.67
C ASN A 99 -12.51 1.31 -8.93
N LEU A 100 -12.18 0.61 -10.02
CA LEU A 100 -11.80 1.21 -11.29
C LEU A 100 -12.91 1.13 -12.35
N GLY A 101 -14.01 0.44 -12.02
CA GLY A 101 -15.27 0.49 -12.79
C GLY A 101 -15.22 -0.09 -14.18
N THR A 102 -14.25 -0.94 -14.51
CA THR A 102 -14.10 -1.53 -15.84
C THR A 102 -13.79 -3.02 -15.80
N THR A 103 -14.36 -3.76 -16.77
CA THR A 103 -14.09 -5.18 -17.00
C THR A 103 -12.78 -5.42 -17.74
N ASP A 104 -12.19 -4.39 -18.34
CA ASP A 104 -10.94 -4.47 -19.12
C ASP A 104 -9.74 -4.88 -18.26
N TRP A 105 -9.86 -4.72 -16.94
CA TRP A 105 -8.86 -5.18 -15.99
C TRP A 105 -8.84 -6.69 -15.79
N HIS A 106 -9.92 -7.40 -16.15
CA HIS A 106 -9.98 -8.84 -15.90
C HIS A 106 -8.91 -9.58 -16.73
N ASP A 107 -8.08 -10.33 -16.01
CA ASP A 107 -6.94 -11.09 -16.56
C ASP A 107 -5.86 -10.22 -17.23
N PHE A 108 -5.82 -8.92 -16.97
CA PHE A 108 -4.80 -8.02 -17.52
C PHE A 108 -3.44 -8.22 -16.83
N SER A 109 -2.38 -8.41 -17.62
CA SER A 109 -0.98 -8.61 -17.16
C SER A 109 -0.33 -7.28 -16.77
N LEU A 110 -0.79 -6.64 -15.70
CA LEU A 110 -0.34 -5.30 -15.32
C LEU A 110 1.17 -5.24 -15.00
N ALA A 111 1.71 -6.25 -14.31
CA ALA A 111 3.13 -6.27 -13.97
C ALA A 111 4.02 -6.35 -15.22
N GLU A 112 3.64 -7.18 -16.21
CA GLU A 112 4.32 -7.31 -17.49
C GLU A 112 4.20 -6.01 -18.31
N ALA A 113 2.97 -5.53 -18.52
CA ALA A 113 2.71 -4.34 -19.32
C ALA A 113 3.44 -3.08 -18.81
N LEU A 114 3.49 -2.87 -17.49
CA LEU A 114 4.24 -1.75 -16.93
C LEU A 114 5.75 -2.01 -16.93
N GLY A 115 6.16 -3.25 -16.68
CA GLY A 115 7.56 -3.66 -16.74
C GLY A 115 8.18 -3.45 -18.12
N ASP A 116 7.48 -3.84 -19.19
CA ASP A 116 7.87 -3.63 -20.58
C ASP A 116 7.93 -2.14 -20.91
N LYS A 117 6.90 -1.38 -20.51
CA LYS A 117 6.83 0.07 -20.75
C LYS A 117 7.98 0.83 -20.10
N LEU A 118 8.42 0.44 -18.92
CA LEU A 118 9.50 1.09 -18.16
C LEU A 118 10.86 0.38 -18.32
N SER A 119 10.89 -0.78 -18.98
CA SER A 119 12.10 -1.62 -19.19
C SER A 119 12.79 -2.03 -17.89
N VAL A 120 12.00 -2.36 -16.86
CA VAL A 120 12.50 -2.78 -15.55
C VAL A 120 11.63 -3.90 -14.94
N PRO A 121 12.20 -4.77 -14.08
CA PRO A 121 11.43 -5.78 -13.36
C PRO A 121 10.31 -5.14 -12.53
N THR A 122 9.13 -5.72 -12.58
CA THR A 122 7.94 -5.21 -11.90
C THR A 122 7.26 -6.31 -11.08
N ARG A 123 6.88 -5.98 -9.83
CA ARG A 123 6.10 -6.83 -8.94
C ARG A 123 4.78 -6.16 -8.59
N LEU A 124 3.73 -6.97 -8.50
CA LEU A 124 2.35 -6.53 -8.27
C LEU A 124 1.76 -7.25 -7.06
N ALA A 125 1.17 -6.51 -6.15
CA ALA A 125 0.36 -7.03 -5.05
C ALA A 125 -0.92 -6.21 -4.86
N ASN A 126 -1.85 -6.72 -4.07
CA ASN A 126 -2.99 -5.93 -3.62
C ASN A 126 -2.50 -4.75 -2.74
N ASP A 127 -3.19 -3.61 -2.80
CA ASP A 127 -2.84 -2.38 -2.09
C ASP A 127 -2.78 -2.55 -0.56
N ALA A 128 -3.76 -3.26 0.02
CA ALA A 128 -3.75 -3.56 1.47
C ALA A 128 -2.60 -4.51 1.84
N THR A 129 -2.21 -5.44 0.95
CA THR A 129 -1.03 -6.30 1.14
C THR A 129 0.25 -5.46 1.16
N VAL A 130 0.42 -4.54 0.20
CA VAL A 130 1.58 -3.65 0.18
C VAL A 130 1.65 -2.80 1.44
N GLN A 131 0.53 -2.19 1.83
CA GLN A 131 0.46 -1.40 3.06
C GLN A 131 0.75 -2.25 4.29
N GLY A 132 0.23 -3.47 4.33
CA GLY A 132 0.46 -4.41 5.41
C GLY A 132 1.93 -4.76 5.59
N LEU A 133 2.62 -5.11 4.52
CA LEU A 133 4.06 -5.40 4.54
C LEU A 133 4.91 -4.25 5.10
N GLY A 134 4.39 -3.02 5.06
CA GLY A 134 5.04 -1.84 5.64
C GLY A 134 4.81 -1.63 7.14
N VAL A 135 3.88 -2.38 7.77
CA VAL A 135 3.47 -2.12 9.17
C VAL A 135 3.51 -3.35 10.09
N ILE A 136 3.42 -4.56 9.53
CA ILE A 136 3.42 -5.80 10.32
C ILE A 136 4.74 -6.02 11.04
N ALA A 137 4.68 -6.66 12.21
CA ALA A 137 5.86 -7.08 12.96
C ALA A 137 6.47 -8.39 12.43
N GLY A 138 5.69 -9.17 11.68
CA GLY A 138 6.12 -10.45 11.11
C GLY A 138 6.07 -11.62 12.09
N GLN A 139 5.12 -11.61 13.03
CA GLN A 139 4.97 -12.65 14.05
C GLN A 139 3.50 -13.04 14.22
N GLY A 140 3.22 -14.34 14.19
CA GLY A 140 1.88 -14.88 14.36
C GLY A 140 0.91 -14.45 13.26
N ILE A 141 -0.36 -14.35 13.60
CA ILE A 141 -1.43 -13.95 12.67
C ILE A 141 -1.65 -12.44 12.77
N GLU A 142 -1.29 -11.73 11.74
CA GLU A 142 -1.44 -10.28 11.65
C GLU A 142 -2.42 -9.92 10.53
N CYS A 143 -3.38 -9.07 10.87
CA CYS A 143 -4.35 -8.55 9.90
C CYS A 143 -4.11 -7.06 9.66
N VAL A 144 -4.38 -6.61 8.46
CA VAL A 144 -4.38 -5.19 8.10
C VAL A 144 -5.71 -4.84 7.45
N ILE A 145 -6.35 -3.78 7.92
CA ILE A 145 -7.47 -3.16 7.20
C ILE A 145 -7.11 -1.74 6.79
N THR A 146 -7.49 -1.37 5.59
CA THR A 146 -7.34 0.00 5.10
C THR A 146 -8.71 0.66 4.98
N LEU A 147 -8.91 1.79 5.63
CA LEU A 147 -10.17 2.54 5.60
C LEU A 147 -10.03 3.75 4.65
N GLY A 148 -10.63 3.64 3.47
CA GLY A 148 -10.56 4.62 2.40
C GLY A 148 -11.90 4.79 1.69
N THR A 149 -11.92 4.80 0.36
CA THR A 149 -13.13 4.73 -0.47
C THR A 149 -13.98 3.54 -0.06
N GLY A 150 -13.35 2.37 0.05
CA GLY A 150 -13.88 1.15 0.64
C GLY A 150 -13.05 0.69 1.84
N MET A 151 -12.97 -0.64 2.03
CA MET A 151 -12.13 -1.32 3.01
C MET A 151 -11.20 -2.31 2.30
N GLY A 152 -9.89 -2.11 2.36
CA GLY A 152 -8.93 -3.15 1.99
C GLY A 152 -8.70 -4.11 3.17
N PHE A 153 -8.35 -5.36 2.86
CA PHE A 153 -8.01 -6.37 3.85
C PHE A 153 -6.79 -7.18 3.41
N ALA A 154 -5.86 -7.41 4.32
CA ALA A 154 -4.75 -8.33 4.13
C ALA A 154 -4.51 -9.16 5.39
N LEU A 155 -4.16 -10.43 5.19
CA LEU A 155 -3.83 -11.40 6.22
C LEU A 155 -2.37 -11.82 6.06
N PHE A 156 -1.68 -11.96 7.18
CA PHE A 156 -0.28 -12.39 7.22
C PHE A 156 -0.12 -13.47 8.30
N GLU A 157 0.78 -14.40 8.04
CA GLU A 157 1.23 -15.39 9.00
C GLU A 157 2.76 -15.39 9.02
N ASP A 158 3.35 -15.10 10.16
CA ASP A 158 4.80 -14.99 10.36
C ASP A 158 5.50 -14.13 9.30
N GLY A 159 4.91 -12.96 9.01
CA GLY A 159 5.44 -11.99 8.04
C GLY A 159 5.13 -12.31 6.57
N ARG A 160 4.52 -13.45 6.27
CA ARG A 160 4.18 -13.85 4.91
C ARG A 160 2.72 -13.55 4.58
N PRO A 161 2.41 -12.93 3.44
CA PRO A 161 1.04 -12.74 3.01
C PRO A 161 0.30 -14.06 2.84
N GLY A 162 -0.85 -14.18 3.47
CA GLY A 162 -1.79 -15.27 3.25
C GLY A 162 -2.53 -15.14 1.91
N PRO A 163 -3.46 -16.07 1.62
CA PRO A 163 -4.33 -15.94 0.46
C PRO A 163 -5.09 -14.61 0.48
N HIS A 164 -5.18 -13.94 -0.67
CA HIS A 164 -6.00 -12.73 -0.77
C HIS A 164 -7.48 -13.06 -0.54
N LEU A 165 -8.09 -12.34 0.38
CA LEU A 165 -9.52 -12.41 0.69
C LEU A 165 -10.16 -11.06 0.33
N GLU A 166 -11.07 -11.06 -0.67
CA GLU A 166 -11.83 -9.86 -1.06
C GLU A 166 -12.96 -9.58 -0.04
N LEU A 167 -12.55 -9.40 1.22
CA LEU A 167 -13.48 -9.23 2.34
C LEU A 167 -14.34 -7.97 2.17
N SER A 168 -13.85 -6.97 1.44
CA SER A 168 -14.56 -5.73 1.16
C SER A 168 -15.97 -5.96 0.60
N GLN A 169 -16.12 -6.97 -0.24
CA GLN A 169 -17.36 -7.33 -0.93
C GLN A 169 -18.22 -8.34 -0.16
N HIS A 170 -17.71 -8.87 0.95
CA HIS A 170 -18.46 -9.82 1.78
C HIS A 170 -19.51 -9.08 2.64
N PRO A 171 -20.75 -9.63 2.81
CA PRO A 171 -21.75 -9.07 3.72
C PRO A 171 -21.26 -9.05 5.17
N VAL A 172 -21.46 -7.93 5.89
CA VAL A 172 -21.10 -7.76 7.30
C VAL A 172 -22.29 -7.37 8.17
N HIS A 173 -23.32 -6.79 7.59
CA HIS A 173 -24.53 -6.39 8.32
C HIS A 173 -25.77 -6.40 7.42
N GLY A 174 -26.62 -7.38 7.56
CA GLY A 174 -27.70 -7.66 6.61
C GLY A 174 -27.12 -7.91 5.22
N SER A 175 -27.61 -7.23 4.20
CA SER A 175 -27.09 -7.30 2.83
C SER A 175 -25.91 -6.35 2.56
N LYS A 176 -25.50 -5.51 3.52
CA LYS A 176 -24.42 -4.53 3.31
C LYS A 176 -23.06 -5.21 3.39
N THR A 177 -22.25 -5.00 2.38
CA THR A 177 -20.83 -5.39 2.37
C THR A 177 -20.01 -4.52 3.31
N TYR A 178 -18.76 -4.92 3.60
CA TYR A 178 -17.86 -4.08 4.38
C TYR A 178 -17.69 -2.70 3.74
N ASP A 179 -17.50 -2.59 2.43
CA ASP A 179 -17.40 -1.32 1.72
C ASP A 179 -18.64 -0.44 1.95
N GLN A 180 -19.83 -1.01 1.82
CA GLN A 180 -21.09 -0.29 2.02
C GLN A 180 -21.36 0.05 3.49
N TYR A 181 -20.71 -0.62 4.44
CA TYR A 181 -20.95 -0.45 5.87
C TYR A 181 -19.97 0.49 6.54
N ILE A 182 -18.67 0.45 6.15
CA ILE A 182 -17.59 1.23 6.76
C ILE A 182 -16.73 2.03 5.76
N GLY A 183 -16.99 1.98 4.46
CA GLY A 183 -16.32 2.83 3.48
C GLY A 183 -16.65 4.31 3.63
N ASN A 184 -15.99 5.16 2.85
CA ASN A 184 -16.09 6.62 2.97
C ASN A 184 -17.52 7.16 2.76
N ALA A 185 -18.31 6.58 1.84
CA ALA A 185 -19.71 6.95 1.64
C ALA A 185 -20.52 6.70 2.92
N ALA A 186 -20.36 5.52 3.53
CA ALA A 186 -21.01 5.17 4.80
C ALA A 186 -20.59 6.08 5.96
N ARG A 187 -19.33 6.56 5.97
CA ARG A 187 -18.84 7.51 6.98
C ARG A 187 -19.51 8.88 6.86
N ARG A 188 -19.65 9.38 5.63
CA ARG A 188 -20.33 10.66 5.35
C ARG A 188 -21.81 10.63 5.75
N ASP A 189 -22.50 9.53 5.40
CA ASP A 189 -23.92 9.32 5.67
C ASP A 189 -24.22 9.14 7.17
N ALA A 190 -23.45 8.32 7.86
CA ALA A 190 -23.72 7.97 9.26
C ALA A 190 -23.19 9.00 10.27
N GLY A 191 -22.23 9.83 9.89
CA GLY A 191 -21.46 10.67 10.79
C GLY A 191 -20.47 9.87 11.66
N ARG A 192 -19.47 10.58 12.23
CA ARG A 192 -18.28 9.99 12.88
C ARG A 192 -18.62 8.96 13.96
N LYS A 193 -19.47 9.32 14.94
CA LYS A 193 -19.78 8.43 16.08
C LYS A 193 -20.45 7.12 15.67
N ARG A 194 -21.44 7.20 14.76
CA ARG A 194 -22.17 6.01 14.28
C ARG A 194 -21.29 5.16 13.40
N TRP A 195 -20.48 5.79 12.56
CA TRP A 195 -19.52 5.10 11.70
C TRP A 195 -18.44 4.37 12.52
N SER A 196 -17.86 5.01 13.56
CA SER A 196 -16.90 4.35 14.45
C SER A 196 -17.47 3.09 15.10
N ARG A 197 -18.73 3.12 15.56
CA ARG A 197 -19.38 1.90 16.08
C ARG A 197 -19.50 0.79 15.03
N ARG A 198 -19.69 1.17 13.75
CA ARG A 198 -19.67 0.18 12.64
C ARG A 198 -18.28 -0.41 12.43
N VAL A 199 -17.23 0.41 12.53
CA VAL A 199 -15.85 -0.05 12.47
C VAL A 199 -15.54 -1.02 13.61
N HIS A 200 -15.92 -0.71 14.84
CA HIS A 200 -15.76 -1.63 15.99
C HIS A 200 -16.49 -2.96 15.77
N LYS A 201 -17.69 -2.94 15.19
CA LYS A 201 -18.39 -4.17 14.82
C LYS A 201 -17.64 -4.98 13.75
N ALA A 202 -17.11 -4.32 12.72
CA ALA A 202 -16.30 -4.95 11.68
C ALA A 202 -15.03 -5.59 12.27
N ILE A 203 -14.35 -4.91 13.21
CA ILE A 203 -13.21 -5.46 13.95
C ILE A 203 -13.60 -6.77 14.66
N GLY A 204 -14.74 -6.79 15.36
CA GLY A 204 -15.24 -8.00 16.02
C GLY A 204 -15.53 -9.15 15.05
N CYS A 205 -16.08 -8.84 13.86
CA CYS A 205 -16.29 -9.86 12.81
C CYS A 205 -14.96 -10.42 12.30
N ILE A 206 -13.97 -9.56 12.05
CA ILE A 206 -12.64 -9.97 11.59
C ILE A 206 -11.93 -10.80 12.67
N ALA A 207 -12.03 -10.41 13.95
CA ALA A 207 -11.48 -11.19 15.06
C ALA A 207 -12.07 -12.61 15.11
N THR A 208 -13.39 -12.75 14.91
CA THR A 208 -14.04 -14.07 14.86
C THR A 208 -13.60 -14.91 13.68
N LEU A 209 -13.30 -14.26 12.52
CA LEU A 209 -12.93 -14.98 11.30
C LEU A 209 -11.46 -15.43 11.30
N THR A 210 -10.56 -14.68 11.92
CA THR A 210 -9.10 -14.86 11.75
C THR A 210 -8.38 -15.20 13.04
N ASP A 211 -9.00 -14.93 14.21
CA ASP A 211 -8.35 -15.02 15.54
C ASP A 211 -6.97 -14.38 15.58
N PHE A 212 -6.85 -13.19 14.98
CA PHE A 212 -5.59 -12.48 14.83
C PHE A 212 -4.90 -12.18 16.18
N ASP A 213 -3.57 -12.16 16.17
CA ASP A 213 -2.75 -11.66 17.27
C ASP A 213 -2.74 -10.13 17.27
N VAL A 214 -2.61 -9.51 16.08
CA VAL A 214 -2.63 -8.05 15.91
C VAL A 214 -3.46 -7.66 14.68
N LEU A 215 -4.28 -6.61 14.80
CA LEU A 215 -4.96 -5.96 13.69
C LEU A 215 -4.46 -4.51 13.55
N TYR A 216 -3.93 -4.19 12.41
CA TYR A 216 -3.54 -2.82 12.04
C TYR A 216 -4.65 -2.14 11.25
N ILE A 217 -4.98 -0.90 11.59
CA ILE A 217 -5.97 -0.08 10.88
C ILE A 217 -5.26 1.11 10.25
N GLY A 218 -5.16 1.10 8.93
CA GLY A 218 -4.60 2.17 8.10
C GLY A 218 -5.66 2.83 7.20
N GLY A 219 -5.18 3.56 6.21
CA GLY A 219 -6.05 4.30 5.27
C GLY A 219 -6.44 5.70 5.77
N GLY A 220 -6.84 6.57 4.83
CA GLY A 220 -7.12 7.99 5.13
C GLY A 220 -8.22 8.24 6.14
N ASN A 221 -9.12 7.27 6.34
CA ASN A 221 -10.20 7.34 7.31
C ASN A 221 -9.85 6.77 8.69
N ALA A 222 -8.73 6.09 8.87
CA ALA A 222 -8.30 5.51 10.17
C ALA A 222 -8.30 6.57 11.29
N ARG A 223 -7.82 7.78 11.01
CA ARG A 223 -7.82 8.93 11.95
C ARG A 223 -9.20 9.37 12.45
N HIS A 224 -10.26 8.89 11.84
CA HIS A 224 -11.65 9.22 12.22
C HIS A 224 -12.29 8.13 13.09
N VAL A 225 -11.60 7.00 13.30
CA VAL A 225 -12.07 5.99 14.24
C VAL A 225 -12.02 6.55 15.64
N ASP A 226 -13.12 6.41 16.37
CA ASP A 226 -13.36 6.98 17.70
C ASP A 226 -13.70 5.87 18.68
N GLY A 227 -13.43 6.11 19.96
CA GLY A 227 -13.62 5.13 21.02
C GLY A 227 -12.34 4.31 21.31
N GLU A 228 -12.37 3.59 22.42
CA GLU A 228 -11.27 2.72 22.83
C GLU A 228 -11.22 1.49 21.95
N LEU A 229 -10.05 1.22 21.38
CA LEU A 229 -9.80 0.05 20.57
C LEU A 229 -9.35 -1.13 21.46
N PRO A 230 -9.69 -2.37 21.08
CA PRO A 230 -9.14 -3.56 21.75
C PRO A 230 -7.61 -3.53 21.78
N SER A 231 -6.99 -4.10 22.78
CA SER A 231 -5.51 -4.09 22.97
C SER A 231 -4.72 -4.69 21.80
N LYS A 232 -5.33 -5.61 21.06
CA LYS A 232 -4.76 -6.21 19.85
C LYS A 232 -4.93 -5.36 18.58
N VAL A 233 -5.50 -4.14 18.67
CA VAL A 233 -5.82 -3.29 17.50
C VAL A 233 -5.00 -2.00 17.56
N GLN A 234 -4.31 -1.68 16.47
CA GLN A 234 -3.42 -0.52 16.37
C GLN A 234 -3.78 0.35 15.15
N LEU A 235 -3.76 1.68 15.35
CA LEU A 235 -3.84 2.63 14.22
C LEU A 235 -2.44 2.84 13.64
N VAL A 236 -2.33 2.84 12.31
CA VAL A 236 -1.06 3.01 11.61
C VAL A 236 -1.11 4.17 10.60
N SER A 237 0.06 4.74 10.30
CA SER A 237 0.21 5.82 9.32
C SER A 237 -0.09 5.34 7.89
N ASN A 238 -0.55 6.27 7.04
CA ASN A 238 -0.76 6.02 5.60
C ASN A 238 0.53 5.97 4.77
N GLU A 239 1.67 6.33 5.33
CA GLU A 239 2.95 6.32 4.60
C GLU A 239 3.36 4.91 4.17
N ALA A 240 2.96 3.90 4.96
CA ALA A 240 3.18 2.50 4.65
C ALA A 240 2.58 2.02 3.30
N GLY A 241 1.59 2.73 2.76
CA GLY A 241 0.98 2.41 1.47
C GLY A 241 1.96 2.46 0.27
N ILE A 242 3.03 3.25 0.40
CA ILE A 242 4.09 3.32 -0.61
C ILE A 242 5.34 2.60 -0.11
N THR A 243 5.77 2.87 1.13
CA THR A 243 7.03 2.32 1.67
C THR A 243 7.02 0.80 1.81
N GLY A 244 5.86 0.20 2.05
CA GLY A 244 5.71 -1.28 2.06
C GLY A 244 6.05 -1.95 0.74
N GLY A 245 6.03 -1.20 -0.38
CA GLY A 245 6.40 -1.73 -1.70
C GLY A 245 7.81 -2.31 -1.77
N ILE A 246 8.76 -1.81 -0.96
CA ILE A 246 10.11 -2.35 -0.92
C ILE A 246 10.14 -3.83 -0.50
N LYS A 247 9.22 -4.24 0.38
CA LYS A 247 9.13 -5.61 0.89
C LYS A 247 8.74 -6.65 -0.15
N LEU A 248 8.13 -6.22 -1.28
CA LEU A 248 7.84 -7.15 -2.38
C LEU A 248 9.13 -7.77 -2.97
N TRP A 249 10.30 -7.15 -2.70
CA TRP A 249 11.61 -7.58 -3.18
C TRP A 249 12.46 -8.29 -2.13
N SER A 250 11.92 -8.54 -0.94
CA SER A 250 12.63 -9.30 0.09
C SER A 250 12.82 -10.75 -0.33
N ALA A 251 13.93 -11.36 0.10
CA ALA A 251 14.27 -12.73 -0.24
C ALA A 251 13.24 -13.75 0.29
N GLU A 252 12.63 -13.45 1.46
CA GLU A 252 11.61 -14.30 2.08
C GLU A 252 10.32 -14.39 1.26
N LEU A 253 10.05 -13.38 0.42
CA LEU A 253 8.84 -13.27 -0.42
C LEU A 253 9.14 -13.49 -1.90
N ASP A 254 10.39 -13.88 -2.23
CA ASP A 254 10.80 -14.07 -3.62
C ASP A 254 9.94 -15.13 -4.32
N GLY A 255 9.53 -14.83 -5.54
CA GLY A 255 8.63 -15.68 -6.32
C GLY A 255 7.13 -15.55 -5.99
N MET A 256 6.71 -14.91 -4.90
CA MET A 256 5.28 -14.69 -4.59
C MET A 256 4.63 -13.65 -5.50
N PHE A 257 5.35 -12.60 -5.85
CA PHE A 257 4.83 -11.42 -6.54
C PHE A 257 5.39 -11.24 -7.96
N ALA A 258 6.30 -12.09 -8.39
CA ALA A 258 6.83 -12.08 -9.75
C ALA A 258 5.77 -12.51 -10.77
N ALA A 259 5.76 -11.89 -11.95
CA ALA A 259 5.07 -12.41 -13.12
C ALA A 259 5.69 -13.78 -13.50
N LYS A 260 4.85 -14.74 -13.89
CA LYS A 260 5.31 -16.06 -14.38
C LYS A 260 5.06 -16.15 -15.86
#